data_b58163f4857a17785e9c9324eff82ecb
#
_entry.id   b58163f4857a17785e9c9324eff82ecb
#
_cell.length_a   1.000
_cell.length_b   1.000
_cell.length_c   1.000
_cell.angle_alpha   90.00
_cell.angle_beta   90.00
_cell.angle_gamma   90.00
#
_symmetry.space_group_name_H-M   'P 1'
#
loop_
_entity.id
_entity.type
_entity.pdbx_description
1 polymer ?
#
loop_
_entity_poly.entity_id
_entity_poly.type
_entity_poly.pdbx_seq_one_letter_code
_entity_poly.pdbx_strand_id
1 'polypeptide(L)'
;QSNIGFGLENANTLDDVIGFPARIVKCGENILIPSVPRFGGSRHIADIVLTVMQFDSSKRAVMNIKYNTDLIKVCKSLKLSMASFDRAMEPKKIRVLEGSSLEWGTAFAIRKCGFVPDIIFDKGGMRKEEMIRVIAEDIESLADKVLKIHQRYSKLIV
;
A
#
# COMPACT_ATOMS: atom_id res chain seq x y z
N GLN A 1 -1.66 4.41 11.18
CA GLN A 1 -0.94 3.14 11.23
C GLN A 1 -0.49 2.76 9.83
N SER A 2 0.75 2.27 9.71
CA SER A 2 1.37 1.87 8.43
C SER A 2 2.04 0.52 8.55
N ASN A 3 2.30 -0.11 7.43
CA ASN A 3 3.16 -1.28 7.32
C ASN A 3 3.95 -1.21 6.01
N ILE A 4 5.06 -1.94 5.97
CA ILE A 4 5.89 -2.11 4.79
C ILE A 4 5.95 -3.60 4.49
N GLY A 5 5.73 -3.96 3.24
CA GLY A 5 5.88 -5.33 2.74
C GLY A 5 6.90 -5.39 1.61
N PHE A 6 7.70 -6.45 1.60
CA PHE A 6 8.64 -6.74 0.53
C PHE A 6 8.63 -8.22 0.17
N GLY A 7 8.35 -8.52 -1.09
CA GLY A 7 8.30 -9.88 -1.62
C GLY A 7 9.66 -10.39 -2.11
N LEU A 8 9.94 -11.65 -1.86
CA LEU A 8 11.04 -12.36 -2.52
C LEU A 8 10.82 -12.39 -4.04
N GLU A 9 11.87 -12.64 -4.81
CA GLU A 9 11.73 -13.01 -6.22
C GLU A 9 10.81 -14.23 -6.33
N ASN A 10 9.85 -14.19 -7.27
CA ASN A 10 8.86 -15.24 -7.47
C ASN A 10 7.98 -15.55 -6.24
N ALA A 11 7.81 -14.59 -5.32
CA ALA A 11 6.90 -14.72 -4.19
C ALA A 11 5.49 -15.11 -4.66
N ASN A 12 4.89 -16.13 -4.01
CA ASN A 12 3.56 -16.61 -4.33
C ASN A 12 2.72 -16.98 -3.09
N THR A 13 3.34 -16.97 -1.92
CA THR A 13 2.68 -17.21 -0.64
C THR A 13 2.92 -16.07 0.33
N LEU A 14 2.11 -15.99 1.38
CA LEU A 14 2.27 -14.97 2.43
C LEU A 14 3.65 -15.07 3.11
N ASP A 15 4.19 -16.27 3.22
CA ASP A 15 5.49 -16.53 3.84
C ASP A 15 6.68 -16.10 2.97
N ASP A 16 6.44 -15.74 1.71
CA ASP A 16 7.45 -15.16 0.81
C ASP A 16 7.53 -13.63 0.91
N VAL A 17 6.70 -13.03 1.76
CA VAL A 17 6.65 -11.57 1.95
C VAL A 17 7.04 -11.23 3.38
N ILE A 18 8.08 -10.39 3.50
CA ILE A 18 8.48 -9.83 4.80
C ILE A 18 7.61 -8.63 5.14
N GLY A 19 7.20 -8.50 6.39
CA GLY A 19 6.42 -7.39 6.91
C GLY A 19 6.48 -7.31 8.42
N PHE A 20 5.99 -6.22 9.00
CA PHE A 20 5.98 -6.02 10.44
C PHE A 20 4.74 -6.68 11.07
N PRO A 21 4.88 -7.63 12.03
CA PRO A 21 3.75 -8.22 12.75
C PRO A 21 2.89 -7.20 13.48
N ALA A 22 3.53 -6.22 14.10
CA ALA A 22 2.86 -5.05 14.64
C ALA A 22 3.04 -3.87 13.67
N ARG A 23 2.03 -3.01 13.61
CA ARG A 23 2.04 -1.88 12.68
C ARG A 23 3.01 -0.79 13.13
N ILE A 24 3.53 -0.03 12.17
CA ILE A 24 4.25 1.21 12.42
C ILE A 24 3.22 2.26 12.87
N VAL A 25 3.41 2.87 14.02
CA VAL A 25 2.44 3.80 14.61
C VAL A 25 3.10 5.13 14.98
N LYS A 26 2.34 6.22 14.87
CA LYS A 26 2.73 7.52 15.44
C LYS A 26 2.45 7.50 16.94
N CYS A 27 3.45 7.90 17.75
CA CYS A 27 3.37 8.05 19.19
C CYS A 27 3.89 9.43 19.57
N GLY A 28 2.99 10.40 19.80
CA GLY A 28 3.36 11.80 19.94
C GLY A 28 4.04 12.32 18.66
N GLU A 29 5.23 12.88 18.79
CA GLU A 29 6.04 13.35 17.65
C GLU A 29 6.98 12.26 17.09
N ASN A 30 6.96 11.05 17.67
CA ASN A 30 7.83 9.96 17.28
C ASN A 30 7.10 8.88 16.48
N ILE A 31 7.87 8.05 15.80
CA ILE A 31 7.41 6.81 15.17
C ILE A 31 7.84 5.66 16.08
N LEU A 32 6.89 4.78 16.40
CA LEU A 32 7.13 3.55 17.13
C LEU A 32 7.00 2.36 16.19
N ILE A 33 8.03 1.51 16.18
CA ILE A 33 8.05 0.23 15.46
C ILE A 33 8.18 -0.88 16.51
N PRO A 34 7.04 -1.46 16.96
CA PRO A 34 7.03 -2.33 18.13
C PRO A 34 7.50 -3.77 17.85
N SER A 35 7.85 -4.09 16.62
CA SER A 35 8.31 -5.43 16.23
C SER A 35 9.38 -5.37 15.16
N VAL A 36 10.22 -6.41 15.08
CA VAL A 36 11.12 -6.61 13.95
C VAL A 36 10.33 -7.19 12.76
N PRO A 37 10.70 -6.87 11.51
CA PRO A 37 10.06 -7.47 10.33
C PRO A 37 10.39 -8.96 10.24
N ARG A 38 9.45 -9.75 9.73
CA ARG A 38 9.64 -11.19 9.48
C ARG A 38 8.79 -11.66 8.31
N PHE A 39 9.15 -12.78 7.74
CA PHE A 39 8.34 -13.46 6.73
C PHE A 39 6.99 -13.87 7.31
N GLY A 40 5.92 -13.70 6.53
CA GLY A 40 4.55 -13.93 7.00
C GLY A 40 4.09 -12.97 8.12
N GLY A 41 4.87 -11.92 8.42
CA GLY A 41 4.62 -11.03 9.56
C GLY A 41 3.35 -10.21 9.47
N SER A 42 2.85 -9.94 8.28
CA SER A 42 1.60 -9.19 8.08
C SER A 42 0.87 -9.67 6.84
N ARG A 43 -0.22 -10.40 7.04
CA ARG A 43 -1.09 -10.84 5.96
C ARG A 43 -1.59 -9.68 5.12
N HIS A 44 -2.04 -8.60 5.75
CA HIS A 44 -2.64 -7.45 5.08
C HIS A 44 -1.72 -6.81 4.02
N ILE A 45 -0.45 -6.57 4.36
CA ILE A 45 0.49 -5.99 3.39
C ILE A 45 0.97 -7.04 2.38
N ALA A 46 1.09 -8.31 2.81
CA ALA A 46 1.50 -9.40 1.93
C ALA A 46 0.48 -9.65 0.81
N ASP A 47 -0.82 -9.64 1.12
CA ASP A 47 -1.89 -9.76 0.11
C ASP A 47 -1.77 -8.67 -0.97
N ILE A 48 -1.41 -7.44 -0.60
CA ILE A 48 -1.20 -6.34 -1.54
C ILE A 48 0.06 -6.59 -2.38
N VAL A 49 1.18 -6.93 -1.76
CA VAL A 49 2.45 -7.21 -2.46
C VAL A 49 2.27 -8.33 -3.47
N LEU A 50 1.70 -9.46 -3.05
CA LEU A 50 1.46 -10.61 -3.93
C LEU A 50 0.54 -10.26 -5.10
N THR A 51 -0.52 -9.49 -4.84
CA THR A 51 -1.42 -9.02 -5.91
C THR A 51 -0.68 -8.13 -6.92
N VAL A 52 0.13 -7.18 -6.45
CA VAL A 52 0.94 -6.32 -7.32
C VAL A 52 1.90 -7.15 -8.16
N MET A 53 2.61 -8.12 -7.55
CA MET A 53 3.58 -8.98 -8.23
C MET A 53 2.96 -9.89 -9.29
N GLN A 54 1.66 -10.23 -9.19
CA GLN A 54 0.94 -10.97 -10.24
C GLN A 54 0.82 -10.17 -11.55
N PHE A 55 0.82 -8.85 -11.48
CA PHE A 55 0.72 -7.96 -12.65
C PHE A 55 2.09 -7.48 -13.13
N ASP A 56 3.01 -7.25 -12.19
CA ASP A 56 4.39 -6.84 -12.47
C ASP A 56 5.32 -7.41 -11.38
N SER A 57 6.01 -8.50 -11.68
CA SER A 57 6.91 -9.20 -10.76
C SER A 57 8.13 -8.36 -10.32
N SER A 58 8.42 -7.27 -11.01
CA SER A 58 9.48 -6.33 -10.61
C SER A 58 9.06 -5.38 -9.48
N LYS A 59 7.76 -5.19 -9.25
CA LYS A 59 7.20 -4.32 -8.22
C LYS A 59 6.99 -5.12 -6.92
N ARG A 60 8.00 -5.17 -6.05
CA ARG A 60 8.04 -6.07 -4.89
C ARG A 60 7.89 -5.38 -3.54
N ALA A 61 7.89 -4.06 -3.51
CA ALA A 61 7.81 -3.27 -2.28
C ALA A 61 6.53 -2.43 -2.23
N VAL A 62 5.81 -2.49 -1.10
CA VAL A 62 4.59 -1.71 -0.86
C VAL A 62 4.58 -1.16 0.55
N MET A 63 4.18 0.09 0.70
CA MET A 63 3.87 0.71 1.99
C MET A 63 2.44 1.24 1.97
N ASN A 64 1.65 0.90 2.98
CA ASN A 64 0.35 1.54 3.17
C ASN A 64 0.47 2.72 4.14
N ILE A 65 -0.14 3.84 3.78
CA ILE A 65 -0.22 5.04 4.60
C ILE A 65 -1.67 5.52 4.68
N LYS A 66 -1.96 6.33 5.70
CA LYS A 66 -3.30 6.92 5.86
C LYS A 66 -3.65 7.79 4.66
N TYR A 67 -4.89 7.67 4.17
CA TYR A 67 -5.41 8.56 3.13
C TYR A 67 -5.51 10.00 3.65
N ASN A 68 -5.14 10.94 2.78
CA ASN A 68 -5.33 12.36 2.97
C ASN A 68 -5.42 13.00 1.58
N THR A 69 -6.40 13.88 1.38
CA THR A 69 -6.60 14.55 0.09
C THR A 69 -5.39 15.39 -0.33
N ASP A 70 -4.69 16.01 0.62
CA ASP A 70 -3.50 16.80 0.30
C ASP A 70 -2.30 15.93 -0.07
N LEU A 71 -2.18 14.72 0.51
CA LEU A 71 -1.20 13.73 0.04
C LEU A 71 -1.47 13.31 -1.41
N ILE A 72 -2.72 13.15 -1.80
CA ILE A 72 -3.08 12.86 -3.21
C ILE A 72 -2.67 14.01 -4.14
N LYS A 73 -2.90 15.27 -3.73
CA LYS A 73 -2.43 16.44 -4.49
C LYS A 73 -0.91 16.47 -4.61
N VAL A 74 -0.20 16.14 -3.52
CA VAL A 74 1.26 16.02 -3.50
C VAL A 74 1.75 14.94 -4.48
N CYS A 75 1.19 13.73 -4.42
CA CYS A 75 1.53 12.66 -5.35
C CYS A 75 1.34 13.10 -6.82
N LYS A 76 0.24 13.82 -7.09
CA LYS A 76 -0.04 14.41 -8.41
C LYS A 76 1.01 15.43 -8.84
N SER A 77 1.41 16.33 -7.93
CA SER A 77 2.43 17.34 -8.18
C SER A 77 3.81 16.75 -8.45
N LEU A 78 4.09 15.56 -7.91
CA LEU A 78 5.30 14.77 -8.15
C LEU A 78 5.21 13.92 -9.43
N LYS A 79 4.12 14.03 -10.19
CA LYS A 79 3.86 13.26 -11.41
C LYS A 79 3.89 11.74 -11.22
N LEU A 80 3.57 11.27 -10.01
CA LEU A 80 3.42 9.85 -9.73
C LEU A 80 2.18 9.31 -10.46
N SER A 81 2.29 8.14 -11.04
CA SER A 81 1.15 7.45 -11.64
C SER A 81 0.20 6.96 -10.55
N MET A 82 -1.10 7.15 -10.75
CA MET A 82 -2.08 6.88 -9.71
C MET A 82 -3.30 6.16 -10.25
N ALA A 83 -3.81 5.21 -9.48
CA ALA A 83 -5.10 4.56 -9.70
C ALA A 83 -5.90 4.53 -8.40
N SER A 84 -7.21 4.38 -8.51
CA SER A 84 -8.11 4.25 -7.37
C SER A 84 -9.20 3.25 -7.63
N PHE A 85 -9.78 2.74 -6.56
CA PHE A 85 -10.99 1.93 -6.61
C PHE A 85 -12.01 2.40 -5.58
N ASP A 86 -13.29 2.16 -5.89
CA ASP A 86 -14.39 2.43 -4.98
C ASP A 86 -14.81 1.12 -4.30
N ARG A 87 -14.78 1.08 -2.99
CA ARG A 87 -15.21 -0.08 -2.20
C ARG A 87 -16.68 -0.40 -2.34
N ALA A 88 -17.50 0.57 -2.78
CA ALA A 88 -18.91 0.31 -3.09
C ALA A 88 -19.09 -0.67 -4.26
N MET A 89 -18.09 -0.73 -5.16
CA MET A 89 -18.10 -1.64 -6.32
C MET A 89 -17.62 -3.05 -6.00
N GLU A 90 -17.20 -3.30 -4.76
CA GLU A 90 -16.74 -4.62 -4.33
C GLU A 90 -17.88 -5.65 -4.43
N PRO A 91 -17.67 -6.79 -5.12
CA PRO A 91 -18.69 -7.82 -5.22
C PRO A 91 -19.09 -8.38 -3.84
N LYS A 92 -20.39 -8.63 -3.63
CA LYS A 92 -20.91 -9.14 -2.35
C LYS A 92 -20.20 -10.42 -1.88
N LYS A 93 -19.84 -11.31 -2.80
CA LYS A 93 -19.11 -12.56 -2.52
C LYS A 93 -17.72 -12.29 -1.90
N ILE A 94 -17.06 -11.21 -2.30
CA ILE A 94 -15.73 -10.85 -1.81
C ILE A 94 -15.82 -10.16 -0.45
N ARG A 95 -16.84 -9.36 -0.20
CA ARG A 95 -17.06 -8.69 1.09
C ARG A 95 -17.14 -9.64 2.28
N VAL A 96 -17.60 -10.86 2.05
CA VAL A 96 -17.79 -11.90 3.09
C VAL A 96 -16.50 -12.65 3.40
N LEU A 97 -15.53 -12.65 2.48
CA LEU A 97 -14.25 -13.34 2.65
C LEU A 97 -13.23 -12.38 3.28
N GLU A 98 -12.80 -12.71 4.48
CA GLU A 98 -11.80 -11.93 5.20
C GLU A 98 -10.48 -11.86 4.41
N GLY A 99 -9.96 -10.64 4.19
CA GLY A 99 -8.71 -10.41 3.43
C GLY A 99 -8.90 -10.16 1.93
N SER A 100 -9.89 -10.75 1.28
CA SER A 100 -10.08 -10.69 -0.18
C SER A 100 -10.38 -9.29 -0.74
N SER A 101 -10.83 -8.36 0.09
CA SER A 101 -11.14 -6.98 -0.32
C SER A 101 -9.92 -6.20 -0.82
N LEU A 102 -8.75 -6.47 -0.25
CA LEU A 102 -7.51 -5.77 -0.61
C LEU A 102 -6.96 -6.28 -1.93
N GLU A 103 -6.95 -7.60 -2.09
CA GLU A 103 -6.59 -8.25 -3.35
C GLU A 103 -7.49 -7.76 -4.48
N TRP A 104 -8.80 -7.82 -4.27
CA TRP A 104 -9.78 -7.37 -5.26
C TRP A 104 -9.56 -5.90 -5.64
N GLY A 105 -9.50 -5.00 -4.66
CA GLY A 105 -9.38 -3.56 -4.92
C GLY A 105 -8.07 -3.20 -5.61
N THR A 106 -6.96 -3.82 -5.20
CA THR A 106 -5.65 -3.63 -5.81
C THR A 106 -5.65 -4.14 -7.26
N ALA A 107 -6.13 -5.37 -7.50
CA ALA A 107 -6.23 -5.94 -8.83
C ALA A 107 -7.18 -5.13 -9.75
N PHE A 108 -8.32 -4.69 -9.22
CA PHE A 108 -9.28 -3.85 -9.96
C PHE A 108 -8.63 -2.54 -10.43
N ALA A 109 -7.92 -1.84 -9.53
CA ALA A 109 -7.25 -0.58 -9.85
C ALA A 109 -6.16 -0.77 -10.92
N ILE A 110 -5.35 -1.83 -10.82
CA ILE A 110 -4.29 -2.14 -11.78
C ILE A 110 -4.89 -2.48 -13.16
N ARG A 111 -5.93 -3.32 -13.22
CA ARG A 111 -6.60 -3.67 -14.48
C ARG A 111 -7.20 -2.45 -15.17
N LYS A 112 -7.84 -1.57 -14.39
CA LYS A 112 -8.41 -0.32 -14.90
C LYS A 112 -7.35 0.65 -15.40
N CYS A 113 -6.21 0.71 -14.75
CA CYS A 113 -5.06 1.55 -15.11
C CYS A 113 -4.30 1.00 -16.32
N GLY A 114 -4.25 -0.33 -16.48
CA GLY A 114 -3.53 -1.03 -17.54
C GLY A 114 -2.05 -1.33 -17.22
N PHE A 115 -1.55 -0.88 -16.09
CA PHE A 115 -0.20 -1.13 -15.56
C PHE A 115 -0.19 -0.96 -14.04
N VAL A 116 0.88 -1.38 -13.34
CA VAL A 116 1.05 -1.17 -11.91
C VAL A 116 1.49 0.27 -11.66
N PRO A 117 0.62 1.14 -11.09
CA PRO A 117 0.96 2.54 -10.84
C PRO A 117 1.85 2.69 -9.61
N ASP A 118 2.42 3.89 -9.42
CA ASP A 118 3.17 4.25 -8.21
C ASP A 118 2.29 4.27 -6.97
N ILE A 119 1.02 4.65 -7.13
CA ILE A 119 0.06 4.88 -6.06
C ILE A 119 -1.27 4.21 -6.39
N ILE A 120 -1.78 3.42 -5.44
CA ILE A 120 -3.18 2.97 -5.45
C ILE A 120 -3.86 3.48 -4.19
N PHE A 121 -5.04 4.09 -4.31
CA PHE A 121 -5.76 4.57 -3.14
C PHE A 121 -7.26 4.24 -3.19
N ASP A 122 -7.86 4.21 -2.01
CA ASP A 122 -9.31 4.15 -1.83
C ASP A 122 -9.74 5.08 -0.68
N LYS A 123 -11.00 5.48 -0.70
CA LYS A 123 -11.59 6.38 0.29
C LYS A 123 -12.32 5.62 1.41
N GLY A 124 -11.95 4.37 1.63
CA GLY A 124 -12.58 3.55 2.64
C GLY A 124 -14.01 3.12 2.30
N GLY A 125 -14.72 2.68 3.29
CA GLY A 125 -16.11 2.23 3.21
C GLY A 125 -16.63 1.83 4.57
N MET A 126 -17.83 1.22 4.62
CA MET A 126 -18.39 0.78 5.89
C MET A 126 -17.40 -0.15 6.63
N ARG A 127 -16.94 0.27 7.82
CA ARG A 127 -15.94 -0.42 8.67
C ARG A 127 -14.58 -0.69 8.00
N LYS A 128 -14.25 0.05 6.94
CA LYS A 128 -12.97 -0.05 6.24
C LYS A 128 -12.32 1.33 6.15
N GLU A 129 -11.09 1.43 6.65
CA GLU A 129 -10.32 2.68 6.62
C GLU A 129 -9.91 3.03 5.20
N GLU A 130 -9.90 4.31 4.91
CA GLU A 130 -9.31 4.88 3.70
C GLU A 130 -7.78 4.72 3.70
N MET A 131 -7.21 4.45 2.54
CA MET A 131 -5.79 4.07 2.47
C MET A 131 -5.13 4.49 1.16
N ILE A 132 -3.86 4.88 1.26
CA ILE A 132 -2.94 5.03 0.13
C ILE A 132 -1.92 3.89 0.19
N ARG A 133 -1.63 3.28 -0.95
CA ARG A 133 -0.58 2.27 -1.14
C ARG A 133 0.48 2.86 -2.05
N VAL A 134 1.69 2.96 -1.54
CA VAL A 134 2.87 3.38 -2.31
C VAL A 134 3.59 2.12 -2.78
N ILE A 135 3.88 2.03 -4.08
CA ILE A 135 4.42 0.83 -4.73
C ILE A 135 5.76 1.17 -5.37
N ALA A 136 6.72 0.28 -5.23
CA ALA A 136 8.04 0.40 -5.83
C ALA A 136 8.66 -0.98 -6.12
N GLU A 137 9.79 -0.97 -6.83
CA GLU A 137 10.54 -2.17 -7.19
C GLU A 137 11.18 -2.83 -5.96
N ASP A 138 11.77 -2.03 -5.10
CA ASP A 138 12.51 -2.47 -3.91
C ASP A 138 12.33 -1.50 -2.74
N ILE A 139 12.92 -1.84 -1.60
CA ILE A 139 12.80 -1.05 -0.36
C ILE A 139 13.47 0.32 -0.49
N GLU A 140 14.59 0.43 -1.18
CA GLU A 140 15.30 1.72 -1.36
C GLU A 140 14.45 2.66 -2.21
N SER A 141 13.96 2.21 -3.36
CA SER A 141 13.07 2.97 -4.23
C SER A 141 11.76 3.34 -3.53
N LEU A 142 11.23 2.45 -2.68
CA LEU A 142 10.06 2.72 -1.86
C LEU A 142 10.32 3.83 -0.85
N ALA A 143 11.44 3.74 -0.11
CA ALA A 143 11.83 4.73 0.88
C ALA A 143 12.03 6.11 0.22
N ASP A 144 12.75 6.19 -0.89
CA ASP A 144 12.95 7.42 -1.64
C ASP A 144 11.63 8.06 -2.08
N LYS A 145 10.71 7.24 -2.60
CA LYS A 145 9.38 7.70 -3.02
C LYS A 145 8.58 8.26 -1.85
N VAL A 146 8.54 7.55 -0.73
CA VAL A 146 7.83 7.98 0.48
C VAL A 146 8.44 9.23 1.08
N LEU A 147 9.77 9.33 1.13
CA LEU A 147 10.47 10.53 1.64
C LEU A 147 10.21 11.75 0.76
N LYS A 148 10.21 11.62 -0.57
CA LYS A 148 9.85 12.70 -1.49
C LYS A 148 8.41 13.18 -1.28
N ILE A 149 7.47 12.26 -1.10
CA ILE A 149 6.07 12.59 -0.77
C ILE A 149 6.02 13.35 0.56
N HIS A 150 6.69 12.85 1.60
CA HIS A 150 6.73 13.49 2.91
C HIS A 150 7.32 14.90 2.86
N GLN A 151 8.49 15.07 2.23
CA GLN A 151 9.15 16.37 2.09
C GLN A 151 8.28 17.40 1.36
N ARG A 152 7.58 16.97 0.31
CA ARG A 152 6.67 17.85 -0.44
C ARG A 152 5.42 18.19 0.38
N TYR A 153 4.88 17.21 1.09
CA TYR A 153 3.72 17.40 1.98
C TYR A 153 4.04 18.36 3.14
N SER A 154 5.19 18.20 3.78
CA SER A 154 5.62 19.07 4.88
C SER A 154 5.73 20.55 4.47
N LYS A 155 6.13 20.83 3.22
CA LYS A 155 6.17 22.18 2.67
C LYS A 155 4.78 22.75 2.35
N LEU A 156 3.77 21.92 2.22
CA LEU A 156 2.40 22.35 1.93
C LEU A 156 1.64 22.78 3.18
N ILE A 157 1.97 22.17 4.34
CA ILE A 157 1.27 22.38 5.60
C ILE A 157 1.95 23.42 6.52
N VAL A 158 3.09 23.95 6.11
CA VAL A 158 3.77 25.09 6.73
C VAL A 158 3.32 26.38 6.04
#